data_43a219a3fa289dccc2f15d7d8de1c229
#
_entry.id   43a219a3fa289dccc2f15d7d8de1c229
#
_cell.length_a   1.000
_cell.length_b   1.000
_cell.length_c   1.000
_cell.angle_alpha   90.00
_cell.angle_beta   90.00
_cell.angle_gamma   90.00
#
_symmetry.space_group_name_H-M   'P 1'
#
loop_
_entity.id
_entity.type
_entity.pdbx_description
1 polymer ?
#
loop_
_entity_poly.entity_id
_entity_poly.type
_entity_poly.pdbx_seq_one_letter_code
_entity_poly.pdbx_strand_id
1 'polypeptide(L)'
;ISQFIEQTLDPPNILYVLPEIEDVPVKRLTAQAKALQAKASSDDEVVACGTSGNYTIQRENAVTTITYNQCIDKGIDDEGDAYTDTINGWVRYTTRTALPGYDSTELVEEDTTASLVYDARYNITTRVQTQMVLSQAGTKYRVDDARHTLIDKGTWDGVAFDLTSAAQSMQITVTPNGMEYTGRVGTGGMDYDGNPAMGGMVNTRTTTPLVFGDTDGTVIKAGAVRSEGAKGTQGEVVFSVSGHATSVNGAPVRSGRW
;
A
#
# COMPACT_ATOMS: atom_id res chain seq x y z
N ILE A 1 -18.46 -15.53 -2.45
CA ILE A 1 -17.33 -15.78 -3.38
C ILE A 1 -17.26 -14.69 -4.43
N SER A 2 -18.39 -14.32 -5.10
CA SER A 2 -18.39 -13.20 -6.06
C SER A 2 -18.02 -11.87 -5.39
N GLN A 3 -18.59 -11.54 -4.24
CA GLN A 3 -18.23 -10.34 -3.46
C GLN A 3 -16.75 -10.33 -3.00
N PHE A 4 -16.19 -11.49 -2.64
CA PHE A 4 -14.79 -11.60 -2.27
C PHE A 4 -13.86 -11.29 -3.46
N ILE A 5 -14.23 -11.82 -4.62
CA ILE A 5 -13.48 -11.53 -5.85
C ILE A 5 -13.66 -10.06 -6.23
N GLU A 6 -14.83 -9.48 -6.04
CA GLU A 6 -15.10 -8.06 -6.26
C GLU A 6 -14.29 -7.18 -5.30
N GLN A 7 -14.22 -7.49 -4.01
CA GLN A 7 -13.44 -6.73 -3.03
C GLN A 7 -11.92 -6.93 -3.15
N THR A 8 -11.47 -8.13 -3.57
CA THR A 8 -10.03 -8.42 -3.75
C THR A 8 -9.52 -8.10 -5.15
N LEU A 9 -10.40 -7.99 -6.12
CA LEU A 9 -10.07 -7.75 -7.54
C LEU A 9 -10.66 -6.45 -8.08
N ASP A 10 -11.40 -5.70 -7.27
CA ASP A 10 -11.75 -4.34 -7.62
C ASP A 10 -10.42 -3.55 -7.74
N PRO A 11 -10.14 -2.96 -8.92
CA PRO A 11 -8.91 -2.21 -9.15
C PRO A 11 -8.54 -1.25 -8.01
N PRO A 12 -9.47 -0.50 -7.38
CA PRO A 12 -9.15 0.26 -6.19
C PRO A 12 -8.60 -0.59 -5.04
N ASN A 13 -9.13 -1.79 -4.80
CA ASN A 13 -8.73 -2.60 -3.64
C ASN A 13 -7.43 -3.40 -3.84
N ILE A 14 -7.12 -3.84 -5.04
CA ILE A 14 -5.77 -4.37 -5.35
C ILE A 14 -4.75 -3.24 -5.32
N LEU A 15 -5.15 -2.09 -5.85
CA LEU A 15 -4.35 -0.89 -5.80
C LEU A 15 -4.27 -0.33 -4.38
N TYR A 16 -5.20 -0.52 -3.45
CA TYR A 16 -5.05 -0.12 -2.03
C TYR A 16 -4.03 -0.95 -1.25
N VAL A 17 -3.76 -2.17 -1.65
CA VAL A 17 -2.60 -2.92 -1.14
C VAL A 17 -1.32 -2.55 -1.92
N LEU A 18 -1.45 -2.02 -3.15
CA LEU A 18 -0.37 -1.59 -4.03
C LEU A 18 -0.19 -0.06 -4.14
N PRO A 19 -1.21 0.82 -3.96
CA PRO A 19 -1.03 2.27 -4.21
C PRO A 19 -0.21 2.96 -3.14
N GLU A 20 -0.07 2.39 -1.97
CA GLU A 20 0.94 2.86 -1.04
C GLU A 20 2.35 2.65 -1.61
N ILE A 21 2.50 1.77 -2.62
CA ILE A 21 3.70 1.67 -3.45
C ILE A 21 3.75 2.80 -4.50
N GLU A 22 2.63 3.32 -5.01
CA GLU A 22 2.62 4.36 -6.05
C GLU A 22 2.52 5.78 -5.51
N ASP A 23 1.67 6.08 -4.57
CA ASP A 23 1.31 7.48 -4.30
C ASP A 23 2.01 8.11 -3.11
N VAL A 24 2.51 7.37 -2.17
CA VAL A 24 3.11 8.01 -1.02
C VAL A 24 4.53 7.56 -0.79
N PRO A 25 4.82 6.26 -0.72
CA PRO A 25 6.12 5.93 -0.15
C PRO A 25 7.22 6.06 -1.18
N VAL A 26 7.05 5.57 -2.41
CA VAL A 26 8.21 5.47 -3.30
C VAL A 26 8.66 6.83 -3.82
N LYS A 27 7.76 7.73 -4.19
CA LYS A 27 8.16 9.10 -4.58
C LYS A 27 8.52 9.96 -3.38
N ARG A 28 7.79 9.87 -2.27
CA ARG A 28 8.16 10.58 -1.02
C ARG A 28 9.33 9.90 -0.34
N LEU A 29 9.38 8.57 -0.28
CA LEU A 29 10.49 7.82 0.31
C LEU A 29 11.76 7.96 -0.52
N THR A 30 11.71 7.87 -1.86
CA THR A 30 12.90 8.11 -2.68
C THR A 30 13.30 9.58 -2.71
N ALA A 31 12.37 10.54 -2.66
CA ALA A 31 12.71 11.95 -2.53
C ALA A 31 13.21 12.28 -1.12
N GLN A 32 12.61 11.74 -0.07
CA GLN A 32 13.10 11.87 1.30
C GLN A 32 14.38 11.07 1.52
N ALA A 33 14.49 9.84 1.05
CA ALA A 33 15.73 9.06 1.14
C ALA A 33 16.86 9.71 0.33
N LYS A 34 16.62 10.27 -0.86
CA LYS A 34 17.62 11.03 -1.61
C LYS A 34 17.99 12.34 -0.91
N ALA A 35 17.03 13.06 -0.33
CA ALA A 35 17.30 14.25 0.48
C ALA A 35 18.04 13.89 1.78
N LEU A 36 17.76 12.71 2.34
CA LEU A 36 18.40 12.18 3.53
C LEU A 36 19.81 11.62 3.23
N GLN A 37 20.02 10.97 2.09
CA GLN A 37 21.35 10.52 1.63
C GLN A 37 22.30 11.69 1.27
N ALA A 38 21.74 12.81 0.80
CA ALA A 38 22.53 14.00 0.43
C ALA A 38 23.11 14.76 1.64
N LYS A 39 22.59 14.53 2.87
CA LYS A 39 23.11 15.09 4.12
C LYS A 39 23.79 13.99 4.94
N ALA A 40 24.93 13.52 4.48
CA ALA A 40 25.80 12.63 5.28
C ALA A 40 26.46 13.41 6.43
N SER A 41 25.72 13.69 7.50
CA SER A 41 26.28 14.01 8.81
C SER A 41 25.83 12.94 9.81
N SER A 42 26.72 12.54 10.69
CA SER A 42 26.54 11.46 11.67
C SER A 42 25.67 11.87 12.87
N ASP A 43 24.91 12.93 12.77
CA ASP A 43 24.13 13.47 13.88
C ASP A 43 22.66 13.14 13.73
N ASP A 44 22.06 12.70 14.82
CA ASP A 44 20.61 12.52 14.92
C ASP A 44 19.92 13.86 14.63
N GLU A 45 18.97 13.85 13.72
CA GLU A 45 18.19 15.03 13.36
C GLU A 45 16.80 14.91 14.03
N VAL A 46 16.42 15.93 14.80
CA VAL A 46 15.09 16.06 15.37
C VAL A 46 14.33 17.12 14.60
N VAL A 47 13.19 16.75 14.04
CA VAL A 47 12.36 17.65 13.22
C VAL A 47 11.00 17.80 13.91
N ALA A 48 10.57 19.04 14.12
CA ALA A 48 9.24 19.34 14.64
C ALA A 48 8.16 18.97 13.60
N CYS A 49 7.05 18.43 14.07
CA CYS A 49 5.86 18.23 13.27
C CYS A 49 5.02 19.50 13.15
N GLY A 50 4.01 19.48 12.27
CA GLY A 50 3.24 20.69 11.91
C GLY A 50 2.64 21.42 13.11
N THR A 51 1.93 20.72 14.01
CA THR A 51 1.29 21.32 15.18
C THR A 51 2.03 21.01 16.47
N SER A 52 2.38 19.76 16.71
CA SER A 52 3.15 19.33 17.89
C SER A 52 3.77 17.96 17.71
N GLY A 53 4.63 17.55 18.63
CA GLY A 53 5.43 16.35 18.51
C GLY A 53 6.66 16.55 17.62
N ASN A 54 7.35 15.48 17.37
CA ASN A 54 8.53 15.47 16.52
C ASN A 54 8.74 14.10 15.87
N TYR A 55 9.57 14.07 14.84
CA TYR A 55 10.19 12.83 14.40
C TYR A 55 11.71 12.97 14.48
N THR A 56 12.38 11.86 14.75
CA THR A 56 13.84 11.78 14.77
C THR A 56 14.33 10.97 13.58
N ILE A 57 15.43 11.40 12.97
CA ILE A 57 16.10 10.68 11.92
C ILE A 57 17.47 10.27 12.46
N GLN A 58 17.65 8.97 12.61
CA GLN A 58 18.92 8.39 13.05
C GLN A 58 19.60 7.67 11.88
N ARG A 59 20.89 7.92 11.70
CA ARG A 59 21.69 7.28 10.65
C ARG A 59 22.86 6.57 11.27
N GLU A 60 22.88 5.27 11.16
CA GLU A 60 23.96 4.45 11.63
C GLU A 60 24.40 3.47 10.53
N ASN A 61 25.62 3.65 10.02
CA ASN A 61 26.17 2.87 8.92
C ASN A 61 25.23 2.84 7.69
N ALA A 62 24.72 1.65 7.35
CA ALA A 62 23.80 1.43 6.23
C ALA A 62 22.32 1.54 6.62
N VAL A 63 22.02 1.96 7.87
CA VAL A 63 20.66 2.00 8.41
C VAL A 63 20.23 3.44 8.63
N THR A 64 19.04 3.79 8.13
CA THR A 64 18.34 5.03 8.47
C THR A 64 17.04 4.66 9.16
N THR A 65 16.81 5.18 10.36
CA THR A 65 15.57 4.99 11.11
C THR A 65 14.90 6.34 11.32
N ILE A 66 13.62 6.42 10.97
CA ILE A 66 12.75 7.57 11.25
C ILE A 66 11.78 7.11 12.35
N THR A 67 11.75 7.83 13.46
CA THR A 67 10.84 7.54 14.58
C THR A 67 9.91 8.71 14.80
N TYR A 68 8.61 8.49 14.72
CA TYR A 68 7.57 9.48 14.96
C TYR A 68 7.11 9.43 16.42
N ASN A 69 7.14 10.58 17.09
CA ASN A 69 6.77 10.73 18.49
C ASN A 69 5.59 11.69 18.59
N GLN A 70 4.39 11.17 18.56
CA GLN A 70 3.15 11.96 18.60
C GLN A 70 3.22 13.14 17.63
N CYS A 71 3.56 12.83 16.39
CA CYS A 71 3.62 13.82 15.32
C CYS A 71 2.19 14.22 14.98
N ILE A 72 1.80 15.42 15.40
CA ILE A 72 0.43 15.90 15.26
C ILE A 72 0.40 17.01 14.20
N ASP A 73 -0.51 16.85 13.26
CA ASP A 73 -0.90 17.91 12.34
C ASP A 73 -2.40 18.22 12.50
N LYS A 74 -2.77 19.48 12.28
CA LYS A 74 -4.15 19.95 12.32
C LYS A 74 -4.40 20.82 11.11
N GLY A 75 -5.51 20.58 10.47
CA GLY A 75 -5.86 21.31 9.26
C GLY A 75 -7.35 21.43 9.09
N ILE A 76 -7.70 22.00 7.96
CA ILE A 76 -9.05 22.07 7.42
C ILE A 76 -8.94 21.43 6.05
N ASP A 77 -9.81 20.49 5.74
CA ASP A 77 -9.83 19.85 4.44
C ASP A 77 -10.50 20.72 3.36
N ASP A 78 -10.59 20.22 2.15
CA ASP A 78 -11.18 20.95 1.01
C ASP A 78 -12.69 21.17 1.15
N GLU A 79 -13.35 20.42 2.05
CA GLU A 79 -14.78 20.54 2.37
C GLU A 79 -15.03 21.55 3.51
N GLY A 80 -13.97 21.99 4.18
CA GLY A 80 -14.00 22.97 5.28
C GLY A 80 -14.07 22.33 6.66
N ASP A 81 -13.91 21.03 6.78
CA ASP A 81 -13.95 20.30 8.04
C ASP A 81 -12.58 20.27 8.72
N ALA A 82 -12.56 20.56 10.02
CA ALA A 82 -11.34 20.54 10.81
C ALA A 82 -10.94 19.10 11.16
N TYR A 83 -9.68 18.75 10.96
CA TYR A 83 -9.16 17.46 11.32
C TYR A 83 -7.93 17.55 12.23
N THR A 84 -7.66 16.44 12.92
CA THR A 84 -6.40 16.18 13.62
C THR A 84 -5.84 14.86 13.13
N ASP A 85 -4.62 14.91 12.61
CA ASP A 85 -3.85 13.72 12.26
C ASP A 85 -2.72 13.53 13.27
N THR A 86 -2.50 12.29 13.70
CA THR A 86 -1.45 11.93 14.65
C THR A 86 -0.71 10.70 14.16
N ILE A 87 0.60 10.78 14.02
CA ILE A 87 1.44 9.66 13.59
C ILE A 87 2.40 9.28 14.72
N ASN A 88 2.50 7.97 14.97
CA ASN A 88 3.45 7.34 15.87
C ASN A 88 4.08 6.12 15.21
N GLY A 89 5.25 5.70 15.72
CA GLY A 89 5.91 4.50 15.25
C GLY A 89 7.22 4.80 14.53
N TRP A 90 7.65 3.89 13.66
CA TRP A 90 8.95 4.03 13.00
C TRP A 90 8.95 3.42 11.59
N VAL A 91 9.86 3.94 10.77
CA VAL A 91 10.22 3.39 9.46
C VAL A 91 11.75 3.23 9.42
N ARG A 92 12.22 2.09 8.95
CA ARG A 92 13.64 1.77 8.84
C ARG A 92 14.00 1.38 7.42
N TYR A 93 15.08 1.97 6.94
CA TYR A 93 15.71 1.65 5.66
C TYR A 93 17.08 1.07 5.93
N THR A 94 17.34 -0.12 5.41
CA THR A 94 18.68 -0.73 5.46
C THR A 94 19.20 -0.90 4.05
N THR A 95 20.21 -0.10 3.68
CA THR A 95 20.88 -0.23 2.37
C THR A 95 21.58 -1.58 2.29
N ARG A 96 21.41 -2.26 1.18
CA ARG A 96 22.00 -3.56 0.85
C ARG A 96 22.84 -3.45 -0.42
N THR A 97 23.64 -4.48 -0.69
CA THR A 97 24.30 -4.60 -1.98
C THR A 97 23.25 -4.63 -3.08
N ALA A 98 23.39 -3.74 -4.07
CA ALA A 98 22.45 -3.66 -5.18
C ALA A 98 22.38 -4.99 -5.94
N LEU A 99 21.17 -5.42 -6.27
CA LEU A 99 20.97 -6.59 -7.12
C LEU A 99 21.47 -6.32 -8.54
N PRO A 100 21.92 -7.34 -9.27
CA PRO A 100 22.33 -7.18 -10.66
C PRO A 100 21.24 -6.52 -11.51
N GLY A 101 21.58 -5.41 -12.18
CA GLY A 101 20.66 -4.64 -13.02
C GLY A 101 19.78 -3.64 -12.27
N TYR A 102 20.13 -3.34 -11.00
CA TYR A 102 19.53 -2.29 -10.19
C TYR A 102 20.62 -1.36 -9.62
N ASP A 103 20.26 -0.10 -9.41
CA ASP A 103 21.17 0.94 -8.91
C ASP A 103 21.22 0.92 -7.37
N SER A 104 20.11 0.52 -6.74
CA SER A 104 19.99 0.41 -5.27
C SER A 104 19.16 -0.80 -4.87
N THR A 105 19.40 -1.28 -3.67
CA THR A 105 18.57 -2.28 -2.98
C THR A 105 18.50 -1.92 -1.50
N GLU A 106 17.29 -1.89 -0.96
CA GLU A 106 17.01 -1.54 0.42
C GLU A 106 16.07 -2.57 1.05
N LEU A 107 16.29 -2.91 2.31
CA LEU A 107 15.26 -3.50 3.16
C LEU A 107 14.48 -2.35 3.79
N VAL A 108 13.18 -2.35 3.59
CA VAL A 108 12.25 -1.40 4.19
C VAL A 108 11.42 -2.13 5.24
N GLU A 109 11.40 -1.58 6.44
CA GLU A 109 10.62 -2.07 7.58
C GLU A 109 9.84 -0.92 8.18
N GLU A 110 8.58 -1.14 8.51
CA GLU A 110 7.68 -0.14 9.06
C GLU A 110 6.77 -0.74 10.12
N ASP A 111 6.57 -0.02 11.21
CA ASP A 111 5.47 -0.22 12.18
C ASP A 111 5.00 1.16 12.64
N THR A 112 4.00 1.69 11.95
CA THR A 112 3.43 3.00 12.22
C THR A 112 1.95 2.89 12.59
N THR A 113 1.49 3.87 13.33
CA THR A 113 0.07 4.06 13.64
C THR A 113 -0.27 5.51 13.35
N ALA A 114 -1.22 5.72 12.46
CA ALA A 114 -1.81 7.02 12.17
C ALA A 114 -3.23 7.08 12.75
N SER A 115 -3.65 8.22 13.25
CA SER A 115 -5.00 8.46 13.72
C SER A 115 -5.51 9.76 13.12
N LEU A 116 -6.54 9.66 12.27
CA LEU A 116 -7.24 10.78 11.68
C LEU A 116 -8.59 10.95 12.39
N VAL A 117 -8.82 12.12 12.96
CA VAL A 117 -10.02 12.44 13.72
C VAL A 117 -10.62 13.76 13.22
N TYR A 118 -11.83 13.70 12.70
CA TYR A 118 -12.67 14.86 12.45
C TYR A 118 -13.60 15.09 13.66
N ASP A 119 -14.40 14.08 14.00
CA ASP A 119 -15.32 14.10 15.14
C ASP A 119 -15.63 12.66 15.63
N ALA A 120 -16.70 12.48 16.41
CA ALA A 120 -17.11 11.17 16.91
C ALA A 120 -17.69 10.25 15.82
N ARG A 121 -18.15 10.80 14.70
CA ARG A 121 -18.71 10.02 13.56
C ARG A 121 -17.63 9.60 12.56
N TYR A 122 -16.56 10.37 12.48
CA TYR A 122 -15.47 10.18 11.52
C TYR A 122 -14.14 10.17 12.27
N ASN A 123 -13.71 8.99 12.65
CA ASN A 123 -12.38 8.77 13.23
C ASN A 123 -11.83 7.43 12.75
N ILE A 124 -10.58 7.45 12.34
CA ILE A 124 -9.89 6.27 11.83
C ILE A 124 -8.54 6.16 12.54
N THR A 125 -8.21 4.98 12.99
CA THR A 125 -6.86 4.63 13.41
C THR A 125 -6.36 3.53 12.49
N THR A 126 -5.30 3.83 11.76
CA THR A 126 -4.64 2.93 10.82
C THR A 126 -3.32 2.48 11.40
N ARG A 127 -3.10 1.19 11.53
CA ARG A 127 -1.78 0.62 11.80
C ARG A 127 -1.23 -0.03 10.55
N VAL A 128 -0.03 0.37 10.18
CA VAL A 128 0.72 -0.18 9.04
C VAL A 128 1.91 -0.97 9.55
N GLN A 129 2.03 -2.20 9.09
CA GLN A 129 3.22 -3.03 9.30
C GLN A 129 3.72 -3.54 7.96
N THR A 130 4.93 -3.15 7.60
CA THR A 130 5.53 -3.50 6.31
C THR A 130 6.92 -4.07 6.51
N GLN A 131 7.26 -5.07 5.71
CA GLN A 131 8.63 -5.53 5.50
C GLN A 131 8.77 -5.93 4.04
N MET A 132 9.74 -5.34 3.33
CA MET A 132 10.00 -5.68 1.92
C MET A 132 11.44 -5.39 1.53
N VAL A 133 11.92 -6.07 0.51
CA VAL A 133 13.17 -5.73 -0.17
C VAL A 133 12.84 -4.99 -1.46
N LEU A 134 13.22 -3.71 -1.54
CA LEU A 134 12.99 -2.84 -2.68
C LEU A 134 14.29 -2.64 -3.46
N SER A 135 14.28 -2.92 -4.76
CA SER A 135 15.38 -2.63 -5.67
C SER A 135 14.90 -1.69 -6.78
N GLN A 136 15.71 -0.69 -7.13
CA GLN A 136 15.36 0.35 -8.08
C GLN A 136 16.47 0.59 -9.10
N ALA A 137 16.08 0.84 -10.36
CA ALA A 137 16.94 1.35 -11.42
C ALA A 137 16.11 2.26 -12.34
N GLY A 138 16.28 3.59 -12.22
CA GLY A 138 15.45 4.57 -12.93
C GLY A 138 13.96 4.38 -12.61
N THR A 139 13.15 4.05 -13.62
CA THR A 139 11.71 3.77 -13.48
C THR A 139 11.38 2.28 -13.29
N LYS A 140 12.39 1.43 -13.22
CA LYS A 140 12.24 0.01 -12.98
C LYS A 140 12.33 -0.26 -11.48
N TYR A 141 11.34 -0.98 -10.96
CA TYR A 141 11.29 -1.41 -9.54
C TYR A 141 11.12 -2.91 -9.44
N ARG A 142 11.67 -3.47 -8.38
CA ARG A 142 11.44 -4.83 -7.95
C ARG A 142 11.24 -4.87 -6.45
N VAL A 143 10.16 -5.52 -6.01
CA VAL A 143 9.88 -5.81 -4.61
C VAL A 143 9.94 -7.32 -4.42
N ASP A 144 10.72 -7.75 -3.46
CA ASP A 144 10.85 -9.15 -3.09
C ASP A 144 10.37 -9.37 -1.65
N ASP A 145 9.70 -10.51 -1.42
CA ASP A 145 9.22 -11.00 -0.11
C ASP A 145 8.47 -9.95 0.71
N ALA A 146 7.65 -9.13 0.04
CA ALA A 146 6.90 -8.14 0.75
C ALA A 146 5.82 -8.78 1.63
N ARG A 147 5.76 -8.30 2.86
CA ARG A 147 4.71 -8.55 3.85
C ARG A 147 4.16 -7.21 4.26
N HIS A 148 2.87 -7.08 4.14
CA HIS A 148 2.18 -5.85 4.50
C HIS A 148 0.91 -6.20 5.26
N THR A 149 0.64 -5.47 6.33
CA THR A 149 -0.61 -5.56 7.08
C THR A 149 -1.07 -4.16 7.38
N LEU A 150 -2.28 -3.87 6.97
CA LEU A 150 -3.00 -2.64 7.28
C LEU A 150 -4.17 -3.00 8.19
N ILE A 151 -4.31 -2.33 9.31
CA ILE A 151 -5.41 -2.51 10.26
C ILE A 151 -6.06 -1.15 10.48
N ASP A 152 -7.27 -1.00 9.95
CA ASP A 152 -8.10 0.19 10.11
C ASP A 152 -9.19 -0.06 11.12
N LYS A 153 -9.30 0.81 12.12
CA LYS A 153 -10.31 0.76 13.17
C LYS A 153 -10.89 2.14 13.41
N GLY A 154 -12.19 2.18 13.67
CA GLY A 154 -12.79 3.45 14.01
C GLY A 154 -14.27 3.51 13.75
N THR A 155 -14.73 4.69 13.40
CA THR A 155 -16.10 4.95 12.96
C THR A 155 -16.08 5.74 11.67
N TRP A 156 -16.94 5.34 10.73
CA TRP A 156 -17.19 6.05 9.49
C TRP A 156 -18.69 6.32 9.36
N ASP A 157 -19.07 7.58 9.28
CA ASP A 157 -20.49 8.02 9.37
C ASP A 157 -21.25 7.44 10.58
N GLY A 158 -20.53 7.28 11.70
CA GLY A 158 -21.07 6.67 12.92
C GLY A 158 -21.16 5.15 12.91
N VAL A 159 -20.77 4.48 11.83
CA VAL A 159 -20.68 3.01 11.72
C VAL A 159 -19.31 2.54 12.18
N ALA A 160 -19.25 1.64 13.15
CA ALA A 160 -17.99 1.07 13.63
C ALA A 160 -17.44 0.05 12.63
N PHE A 161 -16.14 0.10 12.38
CA PHE A 161 -15.43 -0.84 11.53
C PHE A 161 -14.12 -1.32 12.19
N ASP A 162 -13.63 -2.47 11.73
CA ASP A 162 -12.35 -3.08 12.12
C ASP A 162 -11.87 -3.92 10.94
N LEU A 163 -11.29 -3.25 9.94
CA LEU A 163 -10.86 -3.87 8.70
C LEU A 163 -9.38 -4.22 8.79
N THR A 164 -9.04 -5.44 8.41
CA THR A 164 -7.64 -5.86 8.24
C THR A 164 -7.42 -6.25 6.80
N SER A 165 -6.42 -5.66 6.17
CA SER A 165 -5.90 -6.05 4.86
C SER A 165 -4.48 -6.59 5.01
N ALA A 166 -4.16 -7.66 4.34
CA ALA A 166 -2.85 -8.29 4.42
C ALA A 166 -2.35 -8.75 3.05
N ALA A 167 -1.05 -8.54 2.83
CA ALA A 167 -0.30 -9.12 1.73
C ALA A 167 0.88 -9.92 2.28
N GLN A 168 1.19 -11.06 1.69
CA GLN A 168 2.26 -11.95 2.13
C GLN A 168 3.01 -12.54 0.93
N SER A 169 4.34 -12.63 1.09
CA SER A 169 5.23 -13.19 0.08
C SER A 169 5.02 -12.57 -1.30
N MET A 170 4.72 -11.25 -1.32
CA MET A 170 4.52 -10.53 -2.57
C MET A 170 5.86 -10.34 -3.27
N GLN A 171 5.85 -10.63 -4.56
CA GLN A 171 6.90 -10.28 -5.50
C GLN A 171 6.27 -9.38 -6.56
N ILE A 172 6.86 -8.22 -6.77
CA ILE A 172 6.35 -7.23 -7.71
C ILE A 172 7.50 -6.79 -8.62
N THR A 173 7.25 -6.69 -9.89
CA THR A 173 8.19 -6.13 -10.86
C THR A 173 7.48 -5.07 -11.68
N VAL A 174 7.99 -3.85 -11.63
CA VAL A 174 7.53 -2.71 -12.45
C VAL A 174 8.59 -2.40 -13.49
N THR A 175 8.16 -2.30 -14.71
CA THR A 175 8.99 -1.91 -15.86
C THR A 175 8.26 -0.85 -16.70
N PRO A 176 8.92 -0.17 -17.65
CA PRO A 176 8.21 0.70 -18.57
C PRO A 176 7.11 0.02 -19.39
N ASN A 177 7.11 -1.31 -19.46
CA ASN A 177 6.13 -2.10 -20.22
C ASN A 177 4.95 -2.57 -19.38
N GLY A 178 4.96 -2.34 -18.07
CA GLY A 178 3.89 -2.73 -17.17
C GLY A 178 4.36 -3.32 -15.85
N MET A 179 3.40 -3.78 -15.06
CA MET A 179 3.61 -4.36 -13.73
C MET A 179 3.19 -5.83 -13.71
N GLU A 180 4.02 -6.64 -13.09
CA GLU A 180 3.72 -8.02 -12.78
C GLU A 180 3.86 -8.27 -11.28
N TYR A 181 2.98 -9.09 -10.72
CA TYR A 181 3.09 -9.50 -9.32
C TYR A 181 2.60 -10.92 -9.09
N THR A 182 3.06 -11.50 -7.99
CA THR A 182 2.56 -12.75 -7.43
C THR A 182 2.67 -12.71 -5.91
N GLY A 183 1.77 -13.38 -5.21
CA GLY A 183 1.78 -13.47 -3.75
C GLY A 183 0.44 -13.89 -3.19
N ARG A 184 0.20 -13.53 -1.94
CA ARG A 184 -1.05 -13.82 -1.23
C ARG A 184 -1.62 -12.52 -0.69
N VAL A 185 -2.92 -12.32 -0.88
CA VAL A 185 -3.65 -11.17 -0.34
C VAL A 185 -4.90 -11.62 0.37
N GLY A 186 -5.38 -10.84 1.32
CA GLY A 186 -6.61 -11.15 2.03
C GLY A 186 -7.08 -10.00 2.91
N THR A 187 -8.35 -10.08 3.27
CA THR A 187 -9.01 -9.12 4.14
C THR A 187 -9.73 -9.86 5.26
N GLY A 188 -10.08 -9.15 6.33
CA GLY A 188 -10.88 -9.67 7.44
C GLY A 188 -11.44 -8.55 8.29
N GLY A 189 -12.38 -8.89 9.20
CA GLY A 189 -13.01 -7.92 10.08
C GLY A 189 -14.32 -7.35 9.54
N MET A 190 -14.60 -6.08 9.84
CA MET A 190 -15.78 -5.34 9.42
C MET A 190 -15.34 -4.19 8.51
N ASP A 191 -15.98 -4.03 7.36
CA ASP A 191 -15.73 -2.92 6.45
C ASP A 191 -16.36 -1.59 6.94
N TYR A 192 -16.11 -0.51 6.19
CA TYR A 192 -16.62 0.83 6.54
C TYR A 192 -18.15 0.97 6.53
N ASP A 193 -18.85 0.04 5.86
CA ASP A 193 -20.30 -0.03 5.84
C ASP A 193 -20.87 -0.95 6.96
N GLY A 194 -19.99 -1.51 7.80
CA GLY A 194 -20.35 -2.44 8.87
C GLY A 194 -20.67 -3.85 8.40
N ASN A 195 -20.27 -4.22 7.18
CA ASN A 195 -20.45 -5.58 6.69
C ASN A 195 -19.22 -6.43 7.04
N PRO A 196 -19.38 -7.74 7.32
CA PRO A 196 -18.25 -8.61 7.49
C PRO A 196 -17.38 -8.64 6.23
N ALA A 197 -16.12 -8.21 6.36
CA ALA A 197 -15.14 -8.42 5.31
C ALA A 197 -14.90 -9.92 5.13
N MET A 198 -14.76 -10.36 3.88
CA MET A 198 -14.64 -11.80 3.60
C MET A 198 -13.27 -12.27 4.04
N GLY A 199 -13.21 -12.97 5.18
CA GLY A 199 -11.97 -13.45 5.77
C GLY A 199 -11.27 -14.50 4.92
N GLY A 200 -9.94 -14.44 4.92
CA GLY A 200 -9.07 -15.44 4.32
C GLY A 200 -8.02 -14.85 3.38
N MET A 201 -7.08 -15.70 2.98
CA MET A 201 -6.00 -15.36 2.06
C MET A 201 -6.18 -16.11 0.75
N VAL A 202 -5.99 -15.42 -0.36
CA VAL A 202 -5.97 -16.00 -1.71
C VAL A 202 -4.59 -15.85 -2.33
N ASN A 203 -4.18 -16.81 -3.14
CA ASN A 203 -3.01 -16.65 -4.00
C ASN A 203 -3.44 -15.78 -5.19
N THR A 204 -2.65 -14.77 -5.49
CA THR A 204 -2.91 -13.86 -6.61
C THR A 204 -1.67 -13.68 -7.47
N ARG A 205 -1.88 -13.50 -8.77
CA ARG A 205 -0.79 -13.21 -9.72
C ARG A 205 -1.32 -12.54 -10.97
N THR A 206 -0.49 -11.76 -11.60
CA THR A 206 -0.72 -11.34 -12.99
C THR A 206 -0.51 -12.54 -13.91
N THR A 207 -1.43 -12.74 -14.85
CA THR A 207 -1.30 -13.72 -15.95
C THR A 207 -0.91 -13.03 -17.26
N THR A 208 -1.15 -11.72 -17.32
CA THR A 208 -0.67 -10.81 -18.37
C THR A 208 -0.27 -9.51 -17.69
N PRO A 209 0.89 -8.90 -17.99
CA PRO A 209 1.35 -7.67 -17.35
C PRO A 209 0.27 -6.58 -17.34
N LEU A 210 0.14 -5.89 -16.21
CA LEU A 210 -0.77 -4.75 -16.08
C LEU A 210 -0.13 -3.53 -16.72
N VAL A 211 -0.79 -2.93 -17.70
CA VAL A 211 -0.33 -1.73 -18.40
C VAL A 211 -1.21 -0.56 -18.02
N PHE A 212 -0.61 0.47 -17.46
CA PHE A 212 -1.31 1.67 -17.03
C PHE A 212 -1.56 2.63 -18.20
N GLY A 213 -2.69 3.32 -18.18
CA GLY A 213 -3.14 4.22 -19.24
C GLY A 213 -2.73 5.66 -19.04
N ASP A 214 -2.40 6.03 -17.83
CA ASP A 214 -2.04 7.36 -17.36
C ASP A 214 -0.70 7.35 -16.61
N THR A 215 -0.19 8.54 -16.35
CA THR A 215 1.06 8.73 -15.59
C THR A 215 0.86 8.52 -14.08
N ASP A 216 -0.38 8.50 -13.62
CA ASP A 216 -0.73 8.45 -12.20
C ASP A 216 -1.04 7.02 -11.74
N GLY A 217 -1.04 6.04 -12.70
CA GLY A 217 -1.24 4.63 -12.40
C GLY A 217 -2.69 4.26 -12.03
N THR A 218 -3.65 5.19 -12.20
CA THR A 218 -5.03 5.00 -11.75
C THR A 218 -5.89 4.18 -12.71
N VAL A 219 -5.52 4.12 -13.98
CA VAL A 219 -6.28 3.41 -15.02
C VAL A 219 -5.46 2.27 -15.61
N ILE A 220 -5.92 1.03 -15.43
CA ILE A 220 -5.32 -0.15 -16.06
C ILE A 220 -5.97 -0.38 -17.42
N LYS A 221 -5.25 -0.12 -18.50
CA LYS A 221 -5.76 -0.25 -19.87
C LYS A 221 -5.56 -1.63 -20.51
N ALA A 222 -4.75 -2.48 -19.92
CA ALA A 222 -4.55 -3.86 -20.38
C ALA A 222 -3.93 -4.71 -19.26
N GLY A 223 -4.11 -6.02 -19.37
CA GLY A 223 -3.52 -7.00 -18.46
C GLY A 223 -4.54 -7.97 -17.91
N ALA A 224 -4.09 -8.90 -17.09
CA ALA A 224 -4.99 -9.84 -16.43
C ALA A 224 -4.41 -10.31 -15.10
N VAL A 225 -5.30 -10.50 -14.12
CA VAL A 225 -5.00 -11.00 -12.78
C VAL A 225 -5.84 -12.23 -12.50
N ARG A 226 -5.21 -13.25 -11.94
CA ARG A 226 -5.89 -14.46 -11.46
C ARG A 226 -5.65 -14.62 -9.97
N SER A 227 -6.72 -14.95 -9.26
CA SER A 227 -6.69 -15.32 -7.85
C SER A 227 -7.23 -16.73 -7.65
N GLU A 228 -6.59 -17.46 -6.75
CA GLU A 228 -6.94 -18.84 -6.40
C GLU A 228 -7.28 -18.91 -4.91
N GLY A 229 -8.52 -19.20 -4.63
CA GLY A 229 -9.06 -19.33 -3.28
C GLY A 229 -9.09 -20.78 -2.79
N ALA A 230 -9.76 -20.99 -1.66
CA ALA A 230 -9.95 -22.30 -1.09
C ALA A 230 -10.73 -23.23 -2.04
N LYS A 231 -10.47 -24.53 -1.95
CA LYS A 231 -11.15 -25.60 -2.73
C LYS A 231 -11.03 -25.44 -4.26
N GLY A 232 -9.95 -24.79 -4.74
CA GLY A 232 -9.70 -24.64 -6.17
C GLY A 232 -10.61 -23.61 -6.87
N THR A 233 -11.28 -22.75 -6.12
CA THR A 233 -12.03 -21.62 -6.71
C THR A 233 -11.05 -20.65 -7.35
N GLN A 234 -11.31 -20.30 -8.61
CA GLN A 234 -10.48 -19.37 -9.38
C GLN A 234 -11.30 -18.15 -9.77
N GLY A 235 -10.73 -16.96 -9.57
CA GLY A 235 -11.24 -15.72 -10.11
C GLY A 235 -10.24 -15.12 -11.08
N GLU A 236 -10.72 -14.48 -12.13
CA GLU A 236 -9.88 -13.77 -13.09
C GLU A 236 -10.51 -12.43 -13.45
N VAL A 237 -9.68 -11.39 -13.50
CA VAL A 237 -10.04 -10.09 -14.04
C VAL A 237 -9.17 -9.81 -15.24
N VAL A 238 -9.78 -9.46 -16.35
CA VAL A 238 -9.12 -9.03 -17.58
C VAL A 238 -9.42 -7.56 -17.81
N PHE A 239 -8.39 -6.75 -17.94
CA PHE A 239 -8.46 -5.32 -18.17
C PHE A 239 -8.31 -4.99 -19.65
N SER A 240 -9.02 -3.94 -20.07
CA SER A 240 -8.97 -3.38 -21.43
C SER A 240 -9.11 -1.86 -21.35
N VAL A 241 -8.85 -1.18 -22.45
CA VAL A 241 -9.05 0.29 -22.57
C VAL A 241 -10.50 0.74 -22.31
N SER A 242 -11.48 -0.15 -22.42
CA SER A 242 -12.90 0.13 -22.22
C SER A 242 -13.44 -0.27 -20.85
N GLY A 243 -12.62 -0.90 -19.99
CA GLY A 243 -13.03 -1.38 -18.69
C GLY A 243 -12.44 -2.76 -18.35
N HIS A 244 -13.15 -3.51 -17.51
CA HIS A 244 -12.73 -4.83 -17.06
C HIS A 244 -13.84 -5.87 -17.18
N ALA A 245 -13.46 -7.12 -17.26
CA ALA A 245 -14.35 -8.28 -17.19
C ALA A 245 -13.86 -9.25 -16.11
N THR A 246 -14.77 -9.66 -15.22
CA THR A 246 -14.50 -10.60 -14.13
C THR A 246 -15.18 -11.93 -14.41
N SER A 247 -14.47 -13.03 -14.17
CA SER A 247 -15.01 -14.37 -14.22
C SER A 247 -14.67 -15.18 -12.96
N VAL A 248 -15.52 -16.16 -12.63
CA VAL A 248 -15.30 -17.13 -11.54
C VAL A 248 -15.43 -18.52 -12.11
N ASN A 249 -14.39 -19.34 -11.96
CA ASN A 249 -14.30 -20.69 -12.55
C ASN A 249 -14.63 -20.70 -14.05
N GLY A 250 -14.21 -19.63 -14.76
CA GLY A 250 -14.49 -19.45 -16.19
C GLY A 250 -15.90 -18.92 -16.53
N ALA A 251 -16.79 -18.80 -15.57
CA ALA A 251 -18.12 -18.22 -15.79
C ALA A 251 -18.07 -16.71 -15.61
N PRO A 252 -18.58 -15.89 -16.57
CA PRO A 252 -18.63 -14.44 -16.42
C PRO A 252 -19.51 -14.04 -15.23
N VAL A 253 -19.04 -13.07 -14.43
CA VAL A 253 -19.77 -12.56 -13.25
C VAL A 253 -20.13 -11.10 -13.44
N ARG A 254 -19.19 -10.27 -13.89
CA ARG A 254 -19.33 -8.82 -14.00
C ARG A 254 -18.47 -8.25 -15.12
N SER A 255 -18.92 -7.15 -15.70
CA SER A 255 -18.08 -6.25 -16.49
C SER A 255 -18.35 -4.81 -16.09
N GLY A 256 -17.32 -3.99 -16.01
CA GLY A 256 -17.38 -2.55 -15.75
C GLY A 256 -16.75 -1.78 -16.91
N ARG A 257 -17.18 -0.52 -17.09
CA ARG A 257 -16.54 0.46 -17.99
C ARG A 257 -15.85 1.51 -17.13
N TRP A 258 -14.73 2.01 -17.64
CA TRP A 258 -14.06 3.18 -17.06
C TRP A 258 -14.88 4.44 -17.26
#